data_3875910a6265eee142f6da8eb97d26f7
#
_entry.id   3875910a6265eee142f6da8eb97d26f7
#
_cell.length_a   1.000
_cell.length_b   1.000
_cell.length_c   1.000
_cell.angle_alpha   90.00
_cell.angle_beta   90.00
_cell.angle_gamma   90.00
#
_symmetry.space_group_name_H-M   'P 1'
#
loop_
_entity.id
_entity.type
_entity.pdbx_description
1 polymer ?
#
loop_
_entity_poly.entity_id
_entity_poly.type
_entity_poly.pdbx_seq_one_letter_code
_entity_poly.pdbx_strand_id
1 'polypeptide(L)'
;MKRIHHFTVFVFCVLACAGAVAQNGTREINYEGLKIIFKKTPKEVVTASLFIKGGTANITEAQQGLEALSLSLALSGGTKTMDKDAFAAQADKLGTSFNATASKDYSRMTMTCLKDNWDKSWAMFADAILNPSLNENEYKVIRDQMVSAAKQQESNPDANLRKLASDQLFGGSDYAKVPNGIPSTLENLKIEDVKKYYAALLGKKKCFLVVVGNVEESSLLNNIKNTLAKLPVGTDPKKPTFKSVTEPTTNIKDRAIATNYILGTLNAPKYFTTDGPLFEFAMSILYDRYFVELRTKRSLSYAPAAFYSKNTIEQPTASLYISTIDPKQSLQVMTDIINDIKKNGFTEKEVKDKKKEYLTDYYMTNEASAFQAGQLGFCEASGNWRMFDEINNKIDLVKTPDLNKTFNKYMKTIDWTYLGKEDKVAKEDFKQLAPSDEKLPVSDLKKTKRQ
;
A
#
# COMPACT_ATOMS: atom_id res chain seq x y z
N MET A 1 -44.61 -41.17 -60.64
CA MET A 1 -43.25 -40.62 -60.55
C MET A 1 -43.21 -39.57 -59.38
N LYS A 2 -42.74 -39.96 -58.21
CA LYS A 2 -42.62 -39.07 -57.04
C LYS A 2 -41.15 -38.67 -56.88
N ARG A 3 -40.86 -37.38 -57.04
CA ARG A 3 -39.51 -36.81 -56.82
C ARG A 3 -39.36 -36.55 -55.28
N ILE A 4 -38.37 -37.20 -54.68
CA ILE A 4 -37.99 -37.00 -53.30
C ILE A 4 -36.90 -35.90 -53.31
N HIS A 5 -37.15 -34.80 -52.63
CA HIS A 5 -36.20 -33.72 -52.40
C HIS A 5 -35.46 -34.02 -51.08
N HIS A 6 -34.13 -34.22 -51.19
CA HIS A 6 -33.24 -34.29 -50.03
C HIS A 6 -32.88 -32.88 -49.61
N PHE A 7 -33.29 -32.51 -48.39
CA PHE A 7 -32.93 -31.26 -47.76
C PHE A 7 -31.68 -31.52 -46.91
N THR A 8 -30.52 -31.08 -47.42
CA THR A 8 -29.25 -31.17 -46.65
C THR A 8 -29.15 -29.97 -45.73
N VAL A 9 -29.31 -30.18 -44.43
CA VAL A 9 -29.09 -29.15 -43.41
C VAL A 9 -27.61 -29.00 -43.16
N PHE A 10 -27.04 -27.87 -43.56
CA PHE A 10 -25.67 -27.46 -43.27
C PHE A 10 -25.65 -26.81 -41.88
N VAL A 11 -25.19 -27.53 -40.89
CA VAL A 11 -24.95 -26.96 -39.55
C VAL A 11 -23.64 -26.19 -39.59
N PHE A 12 -23.75 -24.86 -39.61
CA PHE A 12 -22.60 -23.94 -39.50
C PHE A 12 -22.20 -23.86 -38.01
N CYS A 13 -21.20 -24.63 -37.59
CA CYS A 13 -20.54 -24.42 -36.29
C CYS A 13 -19.72 -23.12 -36.37
N VAL A 14 -20.30 -22.04 -35.89
CA VAL A 14 -19.52 -20.81 -35.59
C VAL A 14 -18.69 -21.07 -34.34
N LEU A 15 -17.44 -21.45 -34.56
CA LEU A 15 -16.42 -21.35 -33.49
C LEU A 15 -16.20 -19.86 -33.18
N ALA A 16 -16.84 -19.38 -32.14
CA ALA A 16 -16.49 -18.11 -31.54
C ALA A 16 -15.08 -18.27 -30.91
N CYS A 17 -14.04 -17.99 -31.67
CA CYS A 17 -12.72 -17.68 -31.13
C CYS A 17 -12.85 -16.37 -30.36
N ALA A 18 -13.18 -16.45 -29.08
CA ALA A 18 -12.93 -15.36 -28.15
C ALA A 18 -11.41 -15.17 -28.12
N GLY A 19 -10.92 -14.25 -28.95
CA GLY A 19 -9.56 -13.76 -28.90
C GLY A 19 -9.31 -13.19 -27.51
N ALA A 20 -8.75 -13.98 -26.62
CA ALA A 20 -8.12 -13.47 -25.40
C ALA A 20 -6.97 -12.58 -25.87
N VAL A 21 -7.20 -11.28 -25.92
CA VAL A 21 -6.13 -10.29 -26.03
C VAL A 21 -5.21 -10.57 -24.84
N ALA A 22 -4.04 -11.11 -25.11
CA ALA A 22 -3.00 -11.35 -24.11
C ALA A 22 -2.55 -9.98 -23.59
N GLN A 23 -3.23 -9.50 -22.54
CA GLN A 23 -2.84 -8.32 -21.80
C GLN A 23 -1.50 -8.64 -21.10
N ASN A 24 -0.39 -8.20 -21.70
CA ASN A 24 0.97 -8.21 -21.14
C ASN A 24 1.40 -9.49 -20.38
N GLY A 25 0.95 -10.67 -20.80
CA GLY A 25 1.33 -11.95 -20.21
C GLY A 25 0.76 -12.21 -18.80
N THR A 26 -0.04 -11.30 -18.22
CA THR A 26 -0.71 -11.49 -16.92
C THR A 26 -2.06 -12.17 -17.12
N ARG A 27 -2.37 -13.17 -16.29
CA ARG A 27 -3.65 -13.89 -16.34
C ARG A 27 -4.12 -14.31 -14.95
N GLU A 28 -5.42 -14.50 -14.85
CA GLU A 28 -6.08 -15.06 -13.67
C GLU A 28 -6.35 -16.55 -13.89
N ILE A 29 -6.02 -17.35 -12.91
CA ILE A 29 -6.29 -18.78 -12.86
C ILE A 29 -7.07 -19.06 -11.58
N ASN A 30 -8.13 -19.84 -11.66
CA ASN A 30 -8.80 -20.38 -10.48
C ASN A 30 -8.46 -21.87 -10.37
N TYR A 31 -7.73 -22.24 -9.32
CA TYR A 31 -7.37 -23.63 -9.07
C TYR A 31 -8.07 -24.11 -7.79
N GLU A 32 -9.08 -24.95 -7.94
CA GLU A 32 -9.88 -25.50 -6.83
C GLU A 32 -10.37 -24.44 -5.82
N GLY A 33 -10.75 -23.28 -6.31
CA GLY A 33 -11.22 -22.14 -5.52
C GLY A 33 -10.14 -21.20 -4.99
N LEU A 34 -8.86 -21.48 -5.20
CA LEU A 34 -7.77 -20.53 -4.96
C LEU A 34 -7.57 -19.67 -6.20
N LYS A 35 -7.73 -18.34 -6.05
CA LYS A 35 -7.41 -17.38 -7.11
C LYS A 35 -5.91 -17.21 -7.24
N ILE A 36 -5.39 -17.25 -8.45
CA ILE A 36 -3.99 -17.05 -8.79
C ILE A 36 -3.90 -15.97 -9.85
N ILE A 37 -3.06 -14.97 -9.63
CA ILE A 37 -2.66 -13.98 -10.63
C ILE A 37 -1.24 -14.35 -11.06
N PHE A 38 -1.11 -14.78 -12.30
CA PHE A 38 0.15 -15.25 -12.84
C PHE A 38 0.64 -14.35 -13.97
N LYS A 39 1.87 -13.83 -13.81
CA LYS A 39 2.55 -13.02 -14.82
C LYS A 39 3.87 -13.69 -15.19
N LYS A 40 3.90 -14.38 -16.33
CA LYS A 40 5.13 -14.93 -16.88
C LYS A 40 5.99 -13.81 -17.43
N THR A 41 7.25 -13.74 -17.00
CA THR A 41 8.25 -12.77 -17.49
C THR A 41 9.54 -13.53 -17.82
N PRO A 42 10.45 -12.98 -18.68
CA PRO A 42 11.72 -13.64 -18.97
C PRO A 42 12.75 -13.51 -17.83
N LYS A 43 12.37 -12.97 -16.67
CA LYS A 43 13.29 -12.65 -15.57
C LYS A 43 13.63 -13.91 -14.76
N GLU A 44 14.91 -14.08 -14.46
CA GLU A 44 15.42 -15.22 -13.69
C GLU A 44 15.01 -15.15 -12.21
N VAL A 45 14.67 -13.97 -11.69
CA VAL A 45 14.14 -13.81 -10.33
C VAL A 45 12.63 -14.01 -10.35
N VAL A 46 12.17 -14.98 -9.58
CA VAL A 46 10.76 -15.33 -9.40
C VAL A 46 10.28 -14.87 -8.04
N THR A 47 9.11 -14.25 -7.99
CA THR A 47 8.44 -13.90 -6.73
C THR A 47 7.06 -14.54 -6.68
N ALA A 48 6.77 -15.23 -5.59
CA ALA A 48 5.45 -15.74 -5.22
C ALA A 48 4.98 -15.08 -3.93
N SER A 49 3.78 -14.52 -3.93
CA SER A 49 3.20 -13.84 -2.77
C SER A 49 1.79 -14.35 -2.50
N LEU A 50 1.57 -14.94 -1.33
CA LEU A 50 0.24 -15.27 -0.82
C LEU A 50 -0.31 -14.05 -0.09
N PHE A 51 -1.35 -13.44 -0.62
CA PHE A 51 -2.08 -12.33 0.00
C PHE A 51 -3.23 -12.86 0.84
N ILE A 52 -3.49 -12.19 1.96
CA ILE A 52 -4.55 -12.52 2.91
C ILE A 52 -5.37 -11.24 3.11
N LYS A 53 -6.61 -11.20 2.66
CA LYS A 53 -7.49 -10.04 2.75
C LYS A 53 -8.01 -9.82 4.18
N GLY A 54 -8.31 -8.57 4.52
CA GLY A 54 -8.93 -8.15 5.78
C GLY A 54 -8.02 -7.31 6.67
N GLY A 55 -6.70 -7.59 6.69
CA GLY A 55 -5.75 -6.78 7.46
C GLY A 55 -6.19 -6.52 8.90
N THR A 56 -6.21 -5.26 9.33
CA THR A 56 -6.59 -4.89 10.71
C THR A 56 -8.06 -5.15 11.05
N ALA A 57 -8.94 -5.40 10.07
CA ALA A 57 -10.29 -5.87 10.34
C ALA A 57 -10.36 -7.31 10.87
N ASN A 58 -9.30 -8.09 10.69
CA ASN A 58 -9.20 -9.46 11.21
C ASN A 58 -8.92 -9.52 12.71
N ILE A 59 -8.42 -8.44 13.32
CA ILE A 59 -7.95 -8.37 14.72
C ILE A 59 -8.78 -7.38 15.53
N THR A 60 -8.83 -7.58 16.85
CA THR A 60 -9.41 -6.61 17.80
C THR A 60 -8.37 -5.58 18.24
N GLU A 61 -8.80 -4.55 18.99
CA GLU A 61 -7.89 -3.56 19.59
C GLU A 61 -6.81 -4.21 20.47
N ALA A 62 -7.18 -5.20 21.27
CA ALA A 62 -6.25 -5.93 22.13
C ALA A 62 -5.29 -6.87 21.37
N GLN A 63 -5.56 -7.13 20.08
CA GLN A 63 -4.80 -8.06 19.24
C GLN A 63 -3.91 -7.33 18.22
N GLN A 64 -3.71 -6.03 18.36
CA GLN A 64 -2.81 -5.30 17.45
C GLN A 64 -1.43 -5.96 17.43
N GLY A 65 -0.93 -6.27 16.23
CA GLY A 65 0.32 -6.99 16.01
C GLY A 65 0.18 -8.52 15.91
N LEU A 66 -0.97 -9.11 16.28
CA LEU A 66 -1.13 -10.58 16.28
C LEU A 66 -0.97 -11.19 14.89
N GLU A 67 -1.53 -10.57 13.84
CA GLU A 67 -1.38 -11.06 12.47
C GLU A 67 0.08 -10.97 12.01
N ALA A 68 0.74 -9.83 12.21
CA ALA A 68 2.14 -9.65 11.87
C ALA A 68 3.05 -10.66 12.57
N LEU A 69 2.86 -10.86 13.88
CA LEU A 69 3.60 -11.83 14.70
C LEU A 69 3.38 -13.26 14.19
N SER A 70 2.13 -13.62 13.90
CA SER A 70 1.77 -14.95 13.42
C SER A 70 2.41 -15.29 12.07
N LEU A 71 2.36 -14.34 11.13
CA LEU A 71 2.95 -14.53 9.80
C LEU A 71 4.48 -14.54 9.84
N SER A 72 5.09 -13.68 10.66
CA SER A 72 6.54 -13.65 10.86
C SER A 72 7.03 -14.97 11.47
N LEU A 73 6.35 -15.45 12.51
CA LEU A 73 6.71 -16.73 13.15
C LEU A 73 6.55 -17.92 12.18
N ALA A 74 5.52 -17.91 11.34
CA ALA A 74 5.31 -18.96 10.36
C ALA A 74 6.42 -19.04 9.32
N LEU A 75 6.92 -17.89 8.82
CA LEU A 75 7.95 -17.84 7.77
C LEU A 75 9.38 -17.93 8.27
N SER A 76 9.65 -17.60 9.55
CA SER A 76 11.01 -17.55 10.07
C SER A 76 11.26 -18.43 11.28
N GLY A 77 10.22 -18.99 11.89
CA GLY A 77 10.34 -19.85 13.09
C GLY A 77 10.57 -21.33 12.81
N GLY A 78 10.79 -21.71 11.54
CA GLY A 78 10.91 -23.09 11.10
C GLY A 78 9.56 -23.77 10.84
N THR A 79 9.61 -25.01 10.37
CA THR A 79 8.44 -25.82 10.03
C THR A 79 8.37 -27.08 10.93
N LYS A 80 7.35 -27.91 10.75
CA LYS A 80 7.27 -29.22 11.45
C LYS A 80 8.37 -30.19 11.03
N THR A 81 9.00 -29.96 9.87
CA THR A 81 10.03 -30.85 9.30
C THR A 81 11.44 -30.28 9.42
N MET A 82 11.60 -28.98 9.60
CA MET A 82 12.88 -28.29 9.75
C MET A 82 12.81 -27.28 10.90
N ASP A 83 13.78 -27.29 11.79
CA ASP A 83 13.93 -26.22 12.76
C ASP A 83 14.32 -24.89 12.06
N LYS A 84 14.34 -23.80 12.81
CA LYS A 84 14.64 -22.47 12.30
C LYS A 84 16.00 -22.38 11.61
N ASP A 85 17.05 -22.96 12.22
CA ASP A 85 18.42 -22.82 11.73
C ASP A 85 18.60 -23.64 10.45
N ALA A 86 18.07 -24.86 10.41
CA ALA A 86 18.05 -25.69 9.20
C ALA A 86 17.24 -25.04 8.07
N PHE A 87 16.10 -24.40 8.40
CA PHE A 87 15.28 -23.68 7.42
C PHE A 87 16.03 -22.48 6.86
N ALA A 88 16.65 -21.66 7.71
CA ALA A 88 17.44 -20.50 7.30
C ALA A 88 18.65 -20.91 6.44
N ALA A 89 19.43 -21.92 6.89
CA ALA A 89 20.57 -22.42 6.14
C ALA A 89 20.18 -22.96 4.75
N GLN A 90 19.03 -23.65 4.65
CA GLN A 90 18.54 -24.12 3.37
C GLN A 90 18.06 -22.99 2.46
N ALA A 91 17.43 -21.95 3.02
CA ALA A 91 17.04 -20.74 2.29
C ALA A 91 18.27 -20.02 1.71
N ASP A 92 19.29 -19.83 2.53
CA ASP A 92 20.55 -19.19 2.12
C ASP A 92 21.25 -20.01 1.00
N LYS A 93 21.32 -21.33 1.14
CA LYS A 93 21.89 -22.23 0.12
C LYS A 93 21.16 -22.12 -1.23
N LEU A 94 19.84 -21.88 -1.22
CA LEU A 94 19.03 -21.72 -2.43
C LEU A 94 19.00 -20.27 -2.93
N GLY A 95 19.60 -19.30 -2.23
CA GLY A 95 19.45 -17.88 -2.52
C GLY A 95 17.98 -17.44 -2.48
N THR A 96 17.21 -18.00 -1.54
CA THR A 96 15.79 -17.74 -1.40
C THR A 96 15.55 -16.83 -0.20
N SER A 97 14.71 -15.81 -0.37
CA SER A 97 14.27 -14.97 0.72
C SER A 97 12.78 -15.15 1.01
N PHE A 98 12.43 -15.10 2.28
CA PHE A 98 11.06 -15.11 2.77
C PHE A 98 10.76 -13.83 3.54
N ASN A 99 9.59 -13.26 3.34
CA ASN A 99 9.16 -12.04 4.03
C ASN A 99 7.66 -12.08 4.33
N ALA A 100 7.28 -11.61 5.52
CA ALA A 100 5.90 -11.39 5.90
C ALA A 100 5.65 -9.90 6.14
N THR A 101 4.50 -9.41 5.70
CA THR A 101 4.06 -8.02 5.98
C THR A 101 2.59 -8.02 6.34
N ALA A 102 2.23 -7.26 7.38
CA ALA A 102 0.85 -6.95 7.72
C ALA A 102 0.55 -5.48 7.41
N SER A 103 -0.60 -5.23 6.80
CA SER A 103 -1.09 -3.91 6.43
C SER A 103 -2.53 -3.71 6.92
N LYS A 104 -3.10 -2.55 6.67
CA LYS A 104 -4.46 -2.22 7.17
C LYS A 104 -5.56 -2.99 6.43
N ASP A 105 -5.39 -3.31 5.16
CA ASP A 105 -6.40 -3.98 4.33
C ASP A 105 -6.07 -5.43 3.99
N TYR A 106 -4.80 -5.79 4.01
CA TYR A 106 -4.31 -7.13 3.69
C TYR A 106 -2.95 -7.40 4.32
N SER A 107 -2.61 -8.66 4.42
CA SER A 107 -1.27 -9.12 4.74
C SER A 107 -0.73 -10.00 3.63
N ARG A 108 0.56 -10.22 3.60
CA ARG A 108 1.18 -11.10 2.60
C ARG A 108 2.35 -11.86 3.16
N MET A 109 2.52 -13.08 2.65
CA MET A 109 3.70 -13.92 2.80
C MET A 109 4.35 -14.02 1.42
N THR A 110 5.62 -13.69 1.31
CA THR A 110 6.34 -13.57 0.03
C THR A 110 7.58 -14.45 0.04
N MET A 111 7.80 -15.14 -1.06
CA MET A 111 9.04 -15.83 -1.40
C MET A 111 9.63 -15.20 -2.66
N THR A 112 10.95 -14.98 -2.65
CA THR A 112 11.72 -14.57 -3.84
C THR A 112 12.91 -15.50 -4.01
N CYS A 113 13.09 -16.07 -5.20
CA CYS A 113 14.16 -17.01 -5.49
C CYS A 113 14.64 -16.88 -6.95
N LEU A 114 15.73 -17.55 -7.28
CA LEU A 114 16.11 -17.81 -8.66
C LEU A 114 15.22 -18.89 -9.27
N LYS A 115 14.94 -18.79 -10.55
CA LYS A 115 14.14 -19.74 -11.34
C LYS A 115 14.62 -21.18 -11.18
N ASP A 116 15.95 -21.42 -11.23
CA ASP A 116 16.53 -22.75 -11.11
C ASP A 116 16.28 -23.42 -9.75
N ASN A 117 15.98 -22.64 -8.73
CA ASN A 117 15.63 -23.10 -7.41
C ASN A 117 14.12 -23.07 -7.12
N TRP A 118 13.29 -22.75 -8.11
CA TRP A 118 11.85 -22.56 -7.96
C TRP A 118 11.14 -23.65 -7.18
N ASP A 119 11.28 -24.93 -7.62
CA ASP A 119 10.52 -26.02 -7.01
C ASP A 119 10.95 -26.30 -5.56
N LYS A 120 12.27 -26.19 -5.27
CA LYS A 120 12.79 -26.34 -3.90
C LYS A 120 12.36 -25.20 -2.99
N SER A 121 12.44 -23.96 -3.48
CA SER A 121 12.01 -22.77 -2.76
C SER A 121 10.50 -22.77 -2.52
N TRP A 122 9.72 -23.20 -3.53
CA TRP A 122 8.28 -23.37 -3.39
C TRP A 122 7.93 -24.39 -2.31
N ALA A 123 8.59 -25.53 -2.28
CA ALA A 123 8.36 -26.55 -1.26
C ALA A 123 8.57 -25.99 0.15
N MET A 124 9.65 -25.23 0.37
CA MET A 124 9.92 -24.55 1.64
C MET A 124 8.84 -23.50 1.97
N PHE A 125 8.46 -22.67 0.99
CA PHE A 125 7.43 -21.65 1.16
C PHE A 125 6.09 -22.27 1.55
N ALA A 126 5.67 -23.29 0.82
CA ALA A 126 4.42 -23.98 1.08
C ALA A 126 4.43 -24.72 2.45
N ASP A 127 5.56 -25.30 2.84
CA ASP A 127 5.68 -25.96 4.15
C ASP A 127 5.61 -24.94 5.29
N ALA A 128 6.28 -23.78 5.15
CA ALA A 128 6.18 -22.70 6.13
C ALA A 128 4.75 -22.14 6.26
N ILE A 129 3.98 -22.12 5.18
CA ILE A 129 2.57 -21.70 5.21
C ILE A 129 1.66 -22.77 5.82
N LEU A 130 1.81 -24.03 5.39
CA LEU A 130 0.87 -25.09 5.76
C LEU A 130 1.23 -25.79 7.08
N ASN A 131 2.51 -25.87 7.40
CA ASN A 131 3.05 -26.64 8.51
C ASN A 131 4.08 -25.85 9.34
N PRO A 132 3.82 -24.57 9.72
CA PRO A 132 4.77 -23.86 10.56
C PRO A 132 4.93 -24.55 11.90
N SER A 133 6.13 -24.49 12.49
CA SER A 133 6.40 -25.08 13.82
C SER A 133 5.65 -24.33 14.93
N LEU A 134 5.49 -23.01 14.79
CA LEU A 134 4.96 -22.10 15.79
C LEU A 134 5.58 -22.36 17.17
N ASN A 135 6.92 -22.45 17.18
CA ASN A 135 7.71 -22.80 18.35
C ASN A 135 7.68 -21.68 19.40
N GLU A 136 7.57 -22.03 20.68
CA GLU A 136 7.46 -21.05 21.76
C GLU A 136 8.73 -20.21 21.96
N ASN A 137 9.91 -20.80 21.77
CA ASN A 137 11.16 -20.04 21.93
C ASN A 137 11.31 -19.00 20.82
N GLU A 138 11.02 -19.38 19.57
CA GLU A 138 11.07 -18.46 18.44
C GLU A 138 9.99 -17.39 18.53
N TYR A 139 8.81 -17.75 19.03
CA TYR A 139 7.76 -16.78 19.34
C TYR A 139 8.26 -15.70 20.31
N LYS A 140 8.92 -16.06 21.42
CA LYS A 140 9.46 -15.11 22.38
C LYS A 140 10.46 -14.14 21.72
N VAL A 141 11.39 -14.69 20.94
CA VAL A 141 12.39 -13.88 20.23
C VAL A 141 11.73 -12.88 19.27
N ILE A 142 10.82 -13.34 18.41
CA ILE A 142 10.18 -12.48 17.40
C ILE A 142 9.27 -11.45 18.08
N ARG A 143 8.49 -11.85 19.11
CA ARG A 143 7.67 -10.92 19.89
C ARG A 143 8.52 -9.82 20.52
N ASP A 144 9.64 -10.16 21.17
CA ASP A 144 10.49 -9.20 21.87
C ASP A 144 11.19 -8.25 20.88
N GLN A 145 11.54 -8.72 19.68
CA GLN A 145 11.99 -7.87 18.58
C GLN A 145 10.91 -6.89 18.14
N MET A 146 9.66 -7.36 17.98
CA MET A 146 8.53 -6.50 17.60
C MET A 146 8.21 -5.47 18.70
N VAL A 147 8.27 -5.86 20.00
CA VAL A 147 8.11 -4.94 21.13
C VAL A 147 9.20 -3.85 21.11
N SER A 148 10.44 -4.24 20.88
CA SER A 148 11.56 -3.29 20.79
C SER A 148 11.39 -2.32 19.60
N ALA A 149 10.99 -2.82 18.44
CA ALA A 149 10.70 -2.00 17.27
C ALA A 149 9.52 -1.03 17.52
N ALA A 150 8.45 -1.51 18.20
CA ALA A 150 7.31 -0.68 18.55
C ALA A 150 7.69 0.45 19.55
N LYS A 151 8.51 0.15 20.57
CA LYS A 151 9.04 1.16 21.51
C LYS A 151 9.91 2.20 20.79
N GLN A 152 10.73 1.76 19.83
CA GLN A 152 11.53 2.67 19.01
C GLN A 152 10.64 3.58 18.15
N GLN A 153 9.56 3.04 17.58
CA GLN A 153 8.58 3.84 16.84
C GLN A 153 7.90 4.90 17.71
N GLU A 154 7.51 4.58 18.94
CA GLU A 154 6.91 5.56 19.88
C GLU A 154 7.88 6.69 20.25
N SER A 155 9.18 6.39 20.36
CA SER A 155 10.19 7.40 20.67
C SER A 155 10.54 8.30 19.47
N ASN A 156 10.34 7.82 18.24
CA ASN A 156 10.61 8.55 17.02
C ASN A 156 9.55 9.65 16.78
N PRO A 157 9.92 10.94 16.64
CA PRO A 157 8.95 12.03 16.49
C PRO A 157 8.08 11.90 15.23
N ASP A 158 8.63 11.45 14.10
CA ASP A 158 7.87 11.27 12.86
C ASP A 158 6.82 10.16 12.98
N ALA A 159 7.20 9.03 13.58
CA ALA A 159 6.29 7.92 13.80
C ALA A 159 5.20 8.30 14.83
N ASN A 160 5.57 9.03 15.87
CA ASN A 160 4.63 9.53 16.87
C ASN A 160 3.62 10.52 16.24
N LEU A 161 4.08 11.47 15.43
CA LEU A 161 3.22 12.40 14.69
C LEU A 161 2.20 11.65 13.81
N ARG A 162 2.68 10.65 13.04
CA ARG A 162 1.81 9.82 12.19
C ARG A 162 0.78 9.03 12.98
N LYS A 163 1.17 8.53 14.15
CA LYS A 163 0.24 7.84 15.06
C LYS A 163 -0.83 8.80 15.57
N LEU A 164 -0.45 9.99 16.06
CA LEU A 164 -1.38 11.01 16.53
C LEU A 164 -2.39 11.39 15.42
N ALA A 165 -1.92 11.61 14.19
CA ALA A 165 -2.78 11.92 13.05
C ALA A 165 -3.69 10.73 12.69
N SER A 166 -3.19 9.50 12.75
CA SER A 166 -3.98 8.29 12.49
C SER A 166 -5.07 8.09 13.55
N ASP A 167 -4.74 8.30 14.82
CA ASP A 167 -5.70 8.19 15.93
C ASP A 167 -6.81 9.26 15.81
N GLN A 168 -6.46 10.48 15.38
CA GLN A 168 -7.41 11.56 15.14
C GLN A 168 -8.36 11.24 13.97
N LEU A 169 -7.80 10.78 12.84
CA LEU A 169 -8.53 10.55 11.61
C LEU A 169 -9.37 9.27 11.66
N PHE A 170 -8.81 8.19 12.21
CA PHE A 170 -9.38 6.84 12.16
C PHE A 170 -9.90 6.34 13.50
N GLY A 171 -9.82 7.13 14.57
CA GLY A 171 -10.18 6.72 15.92
C GLY A 171 -11.54 6.01 16.00
N GLY A 172 -11.58 4.83 16.62
CA GLY A 172 -12.76 3.98 16.74
C GLY A 172 -13.08 3.13 15.51
N SER A 173 -12.20 3.09 14.50
CA SER A 173 -12.34 2.25 13.31
C SER A 173 -11.22 1.21 13.19
N ASP A 174 -11.38 0.24 12.28
CA ASP A 174 -10.33 -0.75 12.03
C ASP A 174 -9.03 -0.12 11.51
N TYR A 175 -9.12 1.02 10.84
CA TYR A 175 -7.95 1.74 10.35
C TYR A 175 -7.15 2.49 11.44
N ALA A 176 -7.66 2.64 12.66
CA ALA A 176 -6.88 3.16 13.79
C ALA A 176 -5.85 2.13 14.29
N LYS A 177 -6.15 0.84 14.18
CA LYS A 177 -5.29 -0.23 14.68
C LYS A 177 -3.94 -0.26 13.95
N VAL A 178 -2.89 -0.57 14.69
CA VAL A 178 -1.51 -0.68 14.17
C VAL A 178 -1.24 -2.12 13.74
N PRO A 179 -1.02 -2.39 12.43
CA PRO A 179 -0.82 -3.76 11.94
C PRO A 179 0.32 -4.51 12.62
N ASN A 180 1.44 -3.81 12.88
CA ASN A 180 2.62 -4.39 13.54
C ASN A 180 2.53 -4.35 15.09
N GLY A 181 1.41 -3.87 15.65
CA GLY A 181 1.19 -3.81 17.08
C GLY A 181 1.80 -2.58 17.76
N ILE A 182 1.38 -2.38 18.99
CA ILE A 182 1.95 -1.41 19.94
C ILE A 182 2.56 -2.15 21.11
N PRO A 183 3.48 -1.56 21.90
CA PRO A 183 4.15 -2.28 22.98
C PRO A 183 3.19 -2.98 23.93
N SER A 184 2.14 -2.29 24.38
CA SER A 184 1.18 -2.82 25.34
C SER A 184 0.36 -4.01 24.82
N THR A 185 0.04 -4.09 23.50
CA THR A 185 -0.65 -5.24 22.94
C THR A 185 0.31 -6.41 22.75
N LEU A 186 1.50 -6.15 22.16
CA LEU A 186 2.50 -7.18 21.86
C LEU A 186 2.99 -7.90 23.13
N GLU A 187 3.21 -7.18 24.22
CA GLU A 187 3.64 -7.75 25.52
C GLU A 187 2.59 -8.69 26.13
N ASN A 188 1.31 -8.49 25.82
CA ASN A 188 0.20 -9.29 26.33
C ASN A 188 -0.20 -10.48 25.44
N LEU A 189 0.25 -10.51 24.16
CA LEU A 189 0.00 -11.66 23.28
C LEU A 189 0.69 -12.91 23.81
N LYS A 190 0.05 -14.07 23.64
CA LYS A 190 0.57 -15.38 24.03
C LYS A 190 0.72 -16.26 22.80
N ILE A 191 1.57 -17.29 22.92
CA ILE A 191 1.76 -18.26 21.83
C ILE A 191 0.46 -19.00 21.46
N GLU A 192 -0.43 -19.20 22.44
CA GLU A 192 -1.75 -19.81 22.23
C GLU A 192 -2.62 -18.92 21.34
N ASP A 193 -2.56 -17.58 21.49
CA ASP A 193 -3.26 -16.63 20.65
C ASP A 193 -2.76 -16.73 19.21
N VAL A 194 -1.45 -16.80 19.02
CA VAL A 194 -0.80 -16.96 17.71
C VAL A 194 -1.24 -18.27 17.03
N LYS A 195 -1.18 -19.40 17.75
CA LYS A 195 -1.59 -20.73 17.23
C LYS A 195 -3.06 -20.73 16.81
N LYS A 196 -3.94 -20.22 17.69
CA LYS A 196 -5.39 -20.13 17.43
C LYS A 196 -5.68 -19.22 16.24
N TYR A 197 -5.03 -18.07 16.21
CA TYR A 197 -5.21 -17.06 15.14
C TYR A 197 -4.78 -17.61 13.78
N TYR A 198 -3.56 -18.17 13.71
CA TYR A 198 -2.98 -18.72 12.49
C TYR A 198 -3.84 -19.85 11.91
N ALA A 199 -4.33 -20.75 12.75
CA ALA A 199 -5.19 -21.85 12.34
C ALA A 199 -6.51 -21.40 11.70
N ALA A 200 -7.01 -20.21 12.07
CA ALA A 200 -8.26 -19.64 11.55
C ALA A 200 -8.04 -18.60 10.41
N LEU A 201 -6.79 -18.18 10.19
CA LEU A 201 -6.47 -17.08 9.29
C LEU A 201 -6.57 -17.49 7.82
N LEU A 202 -5.95 -18.62 7.47
CA LEU A 202 -5.79 -19.06 6.08
C LEU A 202 -7.03 -19.74 5.52
N GLY A 203 -7.40 -19.37 4.31
CA GLY A 203 -8.50 -19.98 3.58
C GLY A 203 -8.65 -19.40 2.18
N LYS A 204 -9.10 -20.22 1.22
CA LYS A 204 -9.21 -19.86 -0.21
C LYS A 204 -10.08 -18.63 -0.47
N LYS A 205 -11.10 -18.38 0.38
CA LYS A 205 -11.96 -17.20 0.26
C LYS A 205 -11.25 -15.89 0.61
N LYS A 206 -10.30 -15.92 1.54
CA LYS A 206 -9.50 -14.75 1.96
C LYS A 206 -8.21 -14.62 1.20
N CYS A 207 -7.64 -15.75 0.76
CA CYS A 207 -6.31 -15.79 0.17
C CYS A 207 -6.36 -15.75 -1.35
N PHE A 208 -5.37 -15.12 -1.94
CA PHE A 208 -5.06 -15.25 -3.36
C PHE A 208 -3.54 -15.24 -3.54
N LEU A 209 -3.08 -15.89 -4.59
CA LEU A 209 -1.66 -16.01 -4.90
C LEU A 209 -1.30 -15.10 -6.08
N VAL A 210 -0.17 -14.41 -5.98
CA VAL A 210 0.44 -13.69 -7.11
C VAL A 210 1.80 -14.28 -7.40
N VAL A 211 2.05 -14.66 -8.65
CA VAL A 211 3.35 -15.19 -9.10
C VAL A 211 3.83 -14.40 -10.29
N VAL A 212 5.06 -13.87 -10.19
CA VAL A 212 5.73 -13.10 -11.26
C VAL A 212 7.12 -13.66 -11.49
N GLY A 213 7.45 -14.02 -12.71
CA GLY A 213 8.78 -14.52 -13.06
C GLY A 213 8.77 -15.55 -14.19
N ASN A 214 9.94 -16.12 -14.47
CA ASN A 214 10.13 -17.14 -15.50
C ASN A 214 9.79 -18.53 -14.95
N VAL A 215 8.51 -18.80 -14.79
CA VAL A 215 7.99 -20.10 -14.33
C VAL A 215 7.05 -20.65 -15.40
N GLU A 216 7.10 -21.96 -15.63
CA GLU A 216 6.11 -22.63 -16.47
C GLU A 216 4.81 -22.82 -15.68
N GLU A 217 3.67 -22.53 -16.32
CA GLU A 217 2.37 -22.67 -15.69
C GLU A 217 2.11 -24.09 -15.19
N SER A 218 2.52 -25.09 -15.93
CA SER A 218 2.39 -26.50 -15.53
C SER A 218 3.14 -26.81 -14.25
N SER A 219 4.37 -26.28 -14.07
CA SER A 219 5.13 -26.39 -12.81
C SER A 219 4.41 -25.68 -11.66
N LEU A 220 3.95 -24.44 -11.89
CA LEU A 220 3.18 -23.69 -10.89
C LEU A 220 1.94 -24.45 -10.43
N LEU A 221 1.12 -24.95 -11.38
CA LEU A 221 -0.11 -25.66 -11.05
C LEU A 221 0.17 -27.01 -10.36
N ASN A 222 1.21 -27.72 -10.77
CA ASN A 222 1.63 -28.95 -10.08
C ASN A 222 2.07 -28.67 -8.62
N ASN A 223 2.83 -27.62 -8.41
CA ASN A 223 3.25 -27.18 -7.08
C ASN A 223 2.05 -26.79 -6.21
N ILE A 224 1.09 -26.03 -6.75
CA ILE A 224 -0.14 -25.64 -6.04
C ILE A 224 -0.98 -26.88 -5.70
N LYS A 225 -1.19 -27.80 -6.65
CA LYS A 225 -1.94 -29.05 -6.45
C LYS A 225 -1.45 -29.83 -5.24
N ASN A 226 -0.14 -29.95 -5.10
CA ASN A 226 0.48 -30.73 -4.04
C ASN A 226 0.52 -29.98 -2.70
N THR A 227 0.26 -28.67 -2.65
CA THR A 227 0.45 -27.81 -1.49
C THR A 227 -0.77 -26.90 -1.22
N LEU A 228 -0.79 -25.67 -1.73
CA LEU A 228 -1.79 -24.64 -1.37
C LEU A 228 -3.22 -24.98 -1.81
N ALA A 229 -3.42 -25.92 -2.73
CA ALA A 229 -4.77 -26.45 -3.02
C ALA A 229 -5.41 -27.14 -1.80
N LYS A 230 -4.61 -27.54 -0.80
CA LYS A 230 -5.07 -28.12 0.47
C LYS A 230 -5.59 -27.10 1.48
N LEU A 231 -5.44 -25.80 1.21
CA LEU A 231 -6.00 -24.77 2.06
C LEU A 231 -7.53 -24.96 2.21
N PRO A 232 -8.09 -24.79 3.42
CA PRO A 232 -9.53 -24.85 3.62
C PRO A 232 -10.25 -23.77 2.81
N VAL A 233 -11.54 -23.94 2.59
CA VAL A 233 -12.38 -22.90 1.96
C VAL A 233 -12.31 -21.60 2.77
N GLY A 234 -12.33 -21.70 4.09
CA GLY A 234 -12.26 -20.54 5.00
C GLY A 234 -13.51 -19.70 5.00
N THR A 235 -13.40 -18.51 5.59
CA THR A 235 -14.46 -17.51 5.69
C THR A 235 -14.21 -16.35 4.73
N ASP A 236 -15.26 -15.61 4.38
CA ASP A 236 -15.11 -14.40 3.60
C ASP A 236 -14.27 -13.34 4.36
N PRO A 237 -13.48 -12.51 3.64
CA PRO A 237 -12.69 -11.46 4.27
C PRO A 237 -13.61 -10.43 4.92
N LYS A 238 -13.21 -9.96 6.11
CA LYS A 238 -13.87 -8.81 6.73
C LYS A 238 -13.52 -7.54 5.96
N LYS A 239 -14.50 -6.64 5.83
CA LYS A 239 -14.24 -5.29 5.33
C LYS A 239 -13.87 -4.41 6.51
N PRO A 240 -12.81 -3.58 6.41
CA PRO A 240 -12.47 -2.67 7.49
C PRO A 240 -13.58 -1.61 7.67
N THR A 241 -13.86 -1.30 8.93
CA THR A 241 -14.64 -0.13 9.28
C THR A 241 -13.80 1.12 9.12
N PHE A 242 -14.42 2.22 8.70
CA PHE A 242 -13.76 3.51 8.59
C PHE A 242 -14.72 4.65 8.97
N LYS A 243 -14.15 5.82 9.27
CA LYS A 243 -14.90 7.00 9.68
C LYS A 243 -14.57 8.15 8.74
N SER A 244 -15.57 8.69 8.06
CA SER A 244 -15.36 9.89 7.25
C SER A 244 -15.06 11.09 8.12
N VAL A 245 -13.99 11.83 7.79
CA VAL A 245 -13.71 13.14 8.40
C VAL A 245 -14.55 14.16 7.67
N THR A 246 -15.44 14.83 8.41
CA THR A 246 -16.37 15.84 7.86
C THR A 246 -16.00 17.24 8.28
N GLU A 247 -15.33 17.39 9.41
CA GLU A 247 -14.95 18.69 9.98
C GLU A 247 -13.45 18.78 10.20
N PRO A 248 -12.85 19.94 9.92
CA PRO A 248 -11.42 20.15 10.15
C PRO A 248 -11.08 20.13 11.64
N THR A 249 -10.02 19.45 11.98
CA THR A 249 -9.52 19.39 13.35
C THR A 249 -8.07 19.84 13.43
N THR A 250 -7.65 20.31 14.60
CA THR A 250 -6.25 20.66 14.87
C THR A 250 -5.85 20.05 16.20
N ASN A 251 -4.84 19.21 16.17
CA ASN A 251 -4.25 18.57 17.34
C ASN A 251 -2.83 19.09 17.55
N ILE A 252 -2.63 19.84 18.62
CA ILE A 252 -1.32 20.38 19.03
C ILE A 252 -0.85 19.55 20.23
N LYS A 253 0.27 18.84 20.04
CA LYS A 253 0.91 18.04 21.08
C LYS A 253 2.25 18.67 21.44
N ASP A 254 2.34 19.21 22.67
CA ASP A 254 3.59 19.72 23.20
C ASP A 254 4.63 18.62 23.38
N ARG A 255 5.82 18.88 22.88
CA ARG A 255 7.01 18.05 23.08
C ARG A 255 8.27 18.92 23.05
N ALA A 256 9.08 18.85 24.11
CA ALA A 256 10.33 19.60 24.23
C ALA A 256 11.43 19.03 23.31
N ILE A 257 11.32 19.28 22.01
CA ILE A 257 12.28 18.88 20.97
C ILE A 257 12.72 20.11 20.13
N ALA A 258 13.90 20.00 19.50
CA ALA A 258 14.47 21.11 18.74
C ALA A 258 13.73 21.39 17.43
N THR A 259 13.26 20.34 16.77
CA THR A 259 12.54 20.39 15.50
C THR A 259 11.05 20.19 15.73
N ASN A 260 10.22 20.98 15.07
CA ASN A 260 8.77 20.83 15.10
C ASN A 260 8.30 20.04 13.89
N TYR A 261 7.30 19.21 14.09
CA TYR A 261 6.76 18.30 13.09
C TYR A 261 5.29 18.60 12.84
N ILE A 262 4.92 18.75 11.58
CA ILE A 262 3.56 19.11 11.15
C ILE A 262 3.09 18.09 10.12
N LEU A 263 1.88 17.60 10.29
CA LEU A 263 1.20 16.74 9.34
C LEU A 263 -0.22 17.25 9.11
N GLY A 264 -0.51 17.69 7.89
CA GLY A 264 -1.87 17.91 7.42
C GLY A 264 -2.36 16.65 6.73
N THR A 265 -3.52 16.15 7.10
CA THR A 265 -4.14 14.96 6.47
C THR A 265 -5.47 15.33 5.87
N LEU A 266 -5.75 14.82 4.67
CA LEU A 266 -7.00 15.04 3.93
C LEU A 266 -7.59 13.72 3.46
N ASN A 267 -8.92 13.65 3.32
CA ASN A 267 -9.54 12.58 2.58
C ASN A 267 -9.15 12.64 1.10
N ALA A 268 -8.85 11.50 0.52
CA ALA A 268 -8.47 11.39 -0.89
C ALA A 268 -9.43 10.47 -1.65
N PRO A 269 -9.54 10.58 -2.98
CA PRO A 269 -10.34 9.67 -3.79
C PRO A 269 -9.80 8.23 -3.68
N LYS A 270 -10.68 7.24 -3.80
CA LYS A 270 -10.22 5.84 -3.91
C LYS A 270 -9.37 5.66 -5.16
N TYR A 271 -8.28 4.92 -5.02
CA TYR A 271 -7.26 4.78 -6.08
C TYR A 271 -7.81 4.27 -7.41
N PHE A 272 -8.79 3.36 -7.37
CA PHE A 272 -9.40 2.76 -8.57
C PHE A 272 -10.60 3.53 -9.13
N THR A 273 -10.77 4.79 -8.72
CA THR A 273 -11.67 5.73 -9.37
C THR A 273 -10.94 6.52 -10.46
N THR A 274 -11.66 7.24 -11.30
CA THR A 274 -11.06 8.14 -12.29
C THR A 274 -10.19 9.21 -11.64
N ASP A 275 -10.60 9.68 -10.46
CA ASP A 275 -9.92 10.77 -9.73
C ASP A 275 -8.66 10.30 -8.98
N GLY A 276 -8.57 9.00 -8.61
CA GLY A 276 -7.48 8.49 -7.78
C GLY A 276 -6.08 8.74 -8.37
N PRO A 277 -5.78 8.21 -9.55
CA PRO A 277 -4.49 8.46 -10.22
C PRO A 277 -4.25 9.93 -10.55
N LEU A 278 -5.30 10.69 -10.91
CA LEU A 278 -5.19 12.13 -11.16
C LEU A 278 -4.79 12.88 -9.89
N PHE A 279 -5.40 12.52 -8.76
CA PHE A 279 -5.09 13.17 -7.49
C PHE A 279 -3.70 12.79 -6.98
N GLU A 280 -3.28 11.53 -7.11
CA GLU A 280 -1.91 11.10 -6.82
C GLU A 280 -0.89 11.89 -7.65
N PHE A 281 -1.16 12.06 -8.93
CA PHE A 281 -0.31 12.82 -9.84
C PHE A 281 -0.26 14.32 -9.45
N ALA A 282 -1.40 14.91 -9.07
CA ALA A 282 -1.46 16.27 -8.58
C ALA A 282 -0.64 16.49 -7.29
N MET A 283 -0.71 15.51 -6.36
CA MET A 283 0.07 15.53 -5.12
C MET A 283 1.58 15.44 -5.38
N SER A 284 2.00 14.73 -6.43
CA SER A 284 3.42 14.67 -6.81
C SER A 284 3.96 16.00 -7.34
N ILE A 285 3.14 16.77 -8.07
CA ILE A 285 3.53 18.15 -8.49
C ILE A 285 3.52 19.11 -7.30
N LEU A 286 2.57 18.98 -6.38
CA LEU A 286 2.58 19.76 -5.12
C LEU A 286 3.85 19.47 -4.32
N TYR A 287 4.32 18.22 -4.27
CA TYR A 287 5.60 17.86 -3.65
C TYR A 287 6.76 18.64 -4.26
N ASP A 288 6.85 18.74 -5.59
CA ASP A 288 7.91 19.50 -6.26
C ASP A 288 7.88 20.97 -5.89
N ARG A 289 6.69 21.59 -5.85
CA ARG A 289 6.55 22.97 -5.39
C ARG A 289 6.96 23.14 -3.93
N TYR A 290 6.59 22.19 -3.05
CA TYR A 290 7.02 22.20 -1.65
C TYR A 290 8.53 22.10 -1.53
N PHE A 291 9.14 21.19 -2.28
CA PHE A 291 10.59 21.02 -2.26
C PHE A 291 11.31 22.32 -2.67
N VAL A 292 10.88 22.96 -3.73
CA VAL A 292 11.47 24.22 -4.22
C VAL A 292 11.26 25.35 -3.22
N GLU A 293 10.04 25.56 -2.75
CA GLU A 293 9.70 26.73 -1.94
C GLU A 293 10.14 26.61 -0.48
N LEU A 294 9.98 25.43 0.14
CA LEU A 294 10.26 25.23 1.56
C LEU A 294 11.73 24.83 1.81
N ARG A 295 12.32 24.01 0.93
CA ARG A 295 13.70 23.54 1.07
C ARG A 295 14.68 24.47 0.34
N THR A 296 14.53 24.62 -0.97
CA THR A 296 15.56 25.26 -1.79
C THR A 296 15.61 26.77 -1.60
N LYS A 297 14.45 27.44 -1.60
CA LYS A 297 14.40 28.90 -1.52
C LYS A 297 14.44 29.47 -0.10
N ARG A 298 13.84 28.79 0.87
CA ARG A 298 13.68 29.31 2.24
C ARG A 298 14.42 28.54 3.31
N SER A 299 14.98 27.37 2.98
CA SER A 299 15.70 26.51 3.93
C SER A 299 14.89 26.20 5.22
N LEU A 300 13.56 26.13 5.11
CA LEU A 300 12.66 25.88 6.24
C LEU A 300 12.65 24.41 6.66
N SER A 301 12.95 23.49 5.72
CA SER A 301 12.94 22.05 5.98
C SER A 301 13.89 21.34 5.04
N TYR A 302 14.51 20.26 5.54
CA TYR A 302 15.27 19.34 4.71
C TYR A 302 14.34 18.37 3.92
N ALA A 303 13.20 18.01 4.48
CA ALA A 303 12.30 16.99 3.95
C ALA A 303 10.81 17.39 3.97
N PRO A 304 10.41 18.49 3.26
CA PRO A 304 9.00 18.75 3.07
C PRO A 304 8.41 17.69 2.14
N ALA A 305 7.14 17.32 2.37
CA ALA A 305 6.49 16.29 1.54
C ALA A 305 5.00 16.58 1.32
N ALA A 306 4.52 16.17 0.15
CA ALA A 306 3.10 16.07 -0.18
C ALA A 306 2.90 14.75 -0.93
N PHE A 307 1.99 13.90 -0.45
CA PHE A 307 1.80 12.58 -1.08
C PHE A 307 0.40 12.03 -0.88
N TYR A 308 -0.03 11.20 -1.82
CA TYR A 308 -1.22 10.37 -1.73
C TYR A 308 -0.87 9.04 -1.07
N SER A 309 -1.65 8.63 -0.07
CA SER A 309 -1.44 7.38 0.65
C SER A 309 -2.44 6.30 0.21
N LYS A 310 -1.91 5.17 -0.26
CA LYS A 310 -2.68 3.97 -0.62
C LYS A 310 -2.77 2.97 0.55
N ASN A 311 -2.34 3.34 1.74
CA ASN A 311 -2.25 2.43 2.89
C ASN A 311 -3.61 1.99 3.45
N THR A 312 -4.69 2.65 3.01
CA THR A 312 -6.09 2.33 3.34
C THR A 312 -6.92 2.36 2.07
N ILE A 313 -7.42 1.20 1.65
CA ILE A 313 -8.12 1.04 0.37
C ILE A 313 -9.48 1.74 0.38
N GLU A 314 -10.23 1.59 1.48
CA GLU A 314 -11.59 2.13 1.58
C GLU A 314 -11.62 3.62 1.92
N GLN A 315 -10.59 4.13 2.59
CA GLN A 315 -10.45 5.55 2.97
C GLN A 315 -9.02 6.04 2.72
N PRO A 316 -8.60 6.21 1.46
CA PRO A 316 -7.30 6.79 1.15
C PRO A 316 -7.17 8.21 1.68
N THR A 317 -5.94 8.62 1.95
CA THR A 317 -5.63 9.95 2.46
C THR A 317 -4.57 10.63 1.61
N ALA A 318 -4.52 11.95 1.66
CA ALA A 318 -3.36 12.72 1.25
C ALA A 318 -2.70 13.35 2.47
N SER A 319 -1.41 13.54 2.41
CA SER A 319 -0.61 14.06 3.50
C SER A 319 0.25 15.23 3.04
N LEU A 320 0.32 16.24 3.89
CA LEU A 320 1.15 17.45 3.75
C LEU A 320 2.08 17.47 4.96
N TYR A 321 3.37 17.22 4.75
CA TYR A 321 4.30 17.01 5.86
C TYR A 321 5.46 18.00 5.82
N ILE A 322 5.89 18.45 7.00
CA ILE A 322 7.13 19.19 7.18
C ILE A 322 7.72 18.96 8.59
N SER A 323 9.05 18.84 8.64
CA SER A 323 9.84 19.01 9.87
C SER A 323 10.59 20.33 9.79
N THR A 324 10.44 21.21 10.80
CA THR A 324 10.91 22.60 10.68
C THR A 324 11.29 23.21 12.02
N ILE A 325 12.15 24.24 11.97
CA ILE A 325 12.46 25.09 13.12
C ILE A 325 11.53 26.33 13.20
N ASP A 326 10.90 26.70 12.08
CA ASP A 326 9.93 27.79 11.99
C ASP A 326 8.57 27.27 11.50
N PRO A 327 7.72 26.75 12.42
CA PRO A 327 6.45 26.16 12.04
C PRO A 327 5.43 27.15 11.50
N LYS A 328 5.42 28.41 11.98
CA LYS A 328 4.48 29.44 11.50
C LYS A 328 4.73 29.78 10.04
N GLN A 329 5.97 30.10 9.70
CA GLN A 329 6.33 30.41 8.32
C GLN A 329 6.09 29.20 7.41
N SER A 330 6.40 28.00 7.89
CA SER A 330 6.19 26.77 7.14
C SER A 330 4.71 26.53 6.82
N LEU A 331 3.82 26.64 7.81
CA LEU A 331 2.37 26.50 7.64
C LEU A 331 1.83 27.54 6.64
N GLN A 332 2.27 28.80 6.75
CA GLN A 332 1.86 29.86 5.84
C GLN A 332 2.28 29.55 4.40
N VAL A 333 3.56 29.18 4.17
CA VAL A 333 4.07 28.86 2.83
C VAL A 333 3.37 27.63 2.24
N MET A 334 3.17 26.56 3.04
CA MET A 334 2.44 25.38 2.59
C MET A 334 1.03 25.72 2.12
N THR A 335 0.31 26.53 2.88
CA THR A 335 -1.06 26.94 2.58
C THR A 335 -1.12 27.87 1.37
N ASP A 336 -0.17 28.82 1.25
CA ASP A 336 -0.08 29.75 0.12
C ASP A 336 0.15 29.02 -1.20
N ILE A 337 1.02 28.00 -1.21
CA ILE A 337 1.27 27.18 -2.40
C ILE A 337 -0.01 26.46 -2.85
N ILE A 338 -0.75 25.85 -1.92
CA ILE A 338 -2.00 25.18 -2.24
C ILE A 338 -3.02 26.17 -2.79
N ASN A 339 -3.17 27.33 -2.15
CA ASN A 339 -4.10 28.38 -2.59
C ASN A 339 -3.71 28.95 -3.95
N ASP A 340 -2.41 29.09 -4.24
CA ASP A 340 -1.93 29.45 -5.58
C ASP A 340 -2.35 28.41 -6.64
N ILE A 341 -2.17 27.13 -6.37
CA ILE A 341 -2.62 26.05 -7.27
C ILE A 341 -4.14 26.08 -7.45
N LYS A 342 -4.90 26.28 -6.37
CA LYS A 342 -6.37 26.38 -6.45
C LYS A 342 -6.82 27.52 -7.34
N LYS A 343 -6.12 28.65 -7.30
CA LYS A 343 -6.43 29.86 -8.06
C LYS A 343 -5.95 29.82 -9.50
N ASN A 344 -4.68 29.45 -9.70
CA ASN A 344 -3.98 29.58 -10.97
C ASN A 344 -3.81 28.24 -11.71
N GLY A 345 -4.01 27.10 -11.02
CA GLY A 345 -3.82 25.75 -11.54
C GLY A 345 -2.35 25.33 -11.60
N PHE A 346 -2.16 24.11 -12.05
CA PHE A 346 -0.87 23.60 -12.51
C PHE A 346 -0.59 24.12 -13.91
N THR A 347 0.68 24.30 -14.24
CA THR A 347 1.09 24.70 -15.60
C THR A 347 1.25 23.49 -16.52
N GLU A 348 1.04 23.66 -17.81
CA GLU A 348 1.28 22.62 -18.82
C GLU A 348 2.72 22.07 -18.76
N LYS A 349 3.69 22.94 -18.41
CA LYS A 349 5.09 22.54 -18.27
C LYS A 349 5.28 21.58 -17.10
N GLU A 350 4.73 21.88 -15.91
CA GLU A 350 4.81 20.99 -14.74
C GLU A 350 4.19 19.62 -15.03
N VAL A 351 3.02 19.61 -15.65
CA VAL A 351 2.33 18.35 -16.00
C VAL A 351 3.15 17.55 -16.99
N LYS A 352 3.72 18.17 -18.02
CA LYS A 352 4.55 17.52 -19.02
C LYS A 352 5.83 16.94 -18.44
N ASP A 353 6.51 17.70 -17.58
CA ASP A 353 7.77 17.28 -16.97
C ASP A 353 7.52 16.12 -15.97
N LYS A 354 6.48 16.23 -15.16
CA LYS A 354 6.10 15.17 -14.21
C LYS A 354 5.67 13.87 -14.89
N LYS A 355 5.01 13.92 -16.06
CA LYS A 355 4.70 12.70 -16.84
C LYS A 355 5.95 11.94 -17.23
N LYS A 356 7.02 12.62 -17.67
CA LYS A 356 8.27 11.99 -18.04
C LYS A 356 8.95 11.32 -16.85
N GLU A 357 8.99 12.03 -15.71
CA GLU A 357 9.53 11.50 -14.46
C GLU A 357 8.75 10.26 -14.02
N TYR A 358 7.43 10.33 -13.98
CA TYR A 358 6.56 9.20 -13.62
C TYR A 358 6.81 7.97 -14.50
N LEU A 359 6.89 8.14 -15.81
CA LEU A 359 7.15 7.03 -16.73
C LEU A 359 8.54 6.42 -16.49
N THR A 360 9.55 7.25 -16.25
CA THR A 360 10.91 6.78 -15.92
C THR A 360 10.89 5.93 -14.66
N ASP A 361 10.30 6.45 -13.58
CA ASP A 361 10.20 5.75 -12.30
C ASP A 361 9.38 4.45 -12.42
N TYR A 362 8.31 4.48 -13.20
CA TYR A 362 7.51 3.30 -13.46
C TYR A 362 8.31 2.19 -14.14
N TYR A 363 9.02 2.50 -15.22
CA TYR A 363 9.82 1.48 -15.91
C TYR A 363 10.96 0.96 -15.03
N MET A 364 11.64 1.83 -14.30
CA MET A 364 12.72 1.44 -13.39
C MET A 364 12.22 0.54 -12.25
N THR A 365 11.10 0.88 -11.61
CA THR A 365 10.55 0.11 -10.49
C THR A 365 9.93 -1.21 -10.94
N ASN A 366 9.31 -1.25 -12.12
CA ASN A 366 8.73 -2.47 -12.69
C ASN A 366 9.77 -3.49 -13.18
N GLU A 367 11.06 -3.18 -13.10
CA GLU A 367 12.10 -4.18 -13.34
C GLU A 367 12.09 -5.31 -12.31
N ALA A 368 11.74 -5.07 -11.06
CA ALA A 368 11.74 -6.08 -10.00
C ALA A 368 10.47 -6.92 -9.99
N SER A 369 10.59 -8.25 -10.07
CA SER A 369 9.46 -9.19 -9.96
C SER A 369 8.69 -9.01 -8.63
N ALA A 370 9.40 -8.71 -7.54
CA ALA A 370 8.79 -8.46 -6.23
C ALA A 370 7.91 -7.19 -6.22
N PHE A 371 8.33 -6.14 -6.91
CA PHE A 371 7.52 -4.93 -7.06
C PHE A 371 6.24 -5.22 -7.86
N GLN A 372 6.39 -5.89 -9.01
CA GLN A 372 5.22 -6.25 -9.84
C GLN A 372 4.24 -7.14 -9.08
N ALA A 373 4.73 -8.15 -8.34
CA ALA A 373 3.89 -9.01 -7.51
C ALA A 373 3.16 -8.21 -6.41
N GLY A 374 3.84 -7.27 -5.78
CA GLY A 374 3.25 -6.37 -4.79
C GLY A 374 2.15 -5.49 -5.37
N GLN A 375 2.38 -4.88 -6.53
CA GLN A 375 1.40 -4.00 -7.19
C GLN A 375 0.19 -4.78 -7.72
N LEU A 376 0.39 -5.93 -8.37
CA LEU A 376 -0.70 -6.81 -8.79
C LEU A 376 -1.57 -7.24 -7.61
N GLY A 377 -0.92 -7.59 -6.48
CA GLY A 377 -1.63 -7.97 -5.27
C GLY A 377 -2.39 -6.82 -4.63
N PHE A 378 -1.82 -5.61 -4.58
CA PHE A 378 -2.53 -4.41 -4.15
C PHE A 378 -3.76 -4.13 -5.02
N CYS A 379 -3.59 -4.20 -6.35
CA CYS A 379 -4.68 -4.02 -7.29
C CYS A 379 -5.80 -5.06 -7.08
N GLU A 380 -5.45 -6.33 -6.87
CA GLU A 380 -6.44 -7.39 -6.58
C GLU A 380 -7.10 -7.20 -5.21
N ALA A 381 -6.35 -6.85 -4.17
CA ALA A 381 -6.91 -6.56 -2.85
C ALA A 381 -7.93 -5.41 -2.90
N SER A 382 -7.70 -4.45 -3.80
CA SER A 382 -8.58 -3.30 -4.05
C SER A 382 -9.73 -3.60 -5.02
N GLY A 383 -9.78 -4.80 -5.61
CA GLY A 383 -10.91 -5.29 -6.40
C GLY A 383 -10.64 -5.67 -7.85
N ASN A 384 -9.53 -5.24 -8.47
CA ASN A 384 -9.25 -5.56 -9.88
C ASN A 384 -7.74 -5.49 -10.20
N TRP A 385 -7.08 -6.63 -10.30
CA TRP A 385 -5.66 -6.72 -10.65
C TRP A 385 -5.31 -6.12 -12.03
N ARG A 386 -6.27 -6.08 -12.98
CA ARG A 386 -6.05 -5.55 -14.34
C ARG A 386 -5.70 -4.07 -14.34
N MET A 387 -6.06 -3.35 -13.28
CA MET A 387 -5.70 -1.94 -13.11
C MET A 387 -4.19 -1.69 -13.09
N PHE A 388 -3.39 -2.70 -12.74
CA PHE A 388 -1.94 -2.60 -12.80
C PHE A 388 -1.43 -2.25 -14.22
N ASP A 389 -1.97 -2.89 -15.24
CA ASP A 389 -1.55 -2.63 -16.62
C ASP A 389 -2.22 -1.37 -17.23
N GLU A 390 -3.38 -0.96 -16.70
CA GLU A 390 -4.14 0.20 -17.22
C GLU A 390 -3.59 1.55 -16.72
N ILE A 391 -2.87 1.58 -15.59
CA ILE A 391 -2.55 2.83 -14.89
C ILE A 391 -1.64 3.73 -15.73
N ASN A 392 -0.70 3.15 -16.47
CA ASN A 392 0.21 3.91 -17.33
C ASN A 392 -0.51 4.57 -18.49
N ASN A 393 -1.43 3.84 -19.12
CA ASN A 393 -2.25 4.41 -20.17
C ASN A 393 -3.08 5.61 -19.67
N LYS A 394 -3.50 5.57 -18.40
CA LYS A 394 -4.23 6.67 -17.76
C LYS A 394 -3.36 7.90 -17.51
N ILE A 395 -2.11 7.71 -17.12
CA ILE A 395 -1.16 8.83 -16.91
C ILE A 395 -0.85 9.56 -18.21
N ASP A 396 -0.67 8.84 -19.32
CA ASP A 396 -0.47 9.47 -20.63
C ASP A 396 -1.65 10.34 -21.07
N LEU A 397 -2.86 9.97 -20.67
CA LEU A 397 -4.09 10.70 -21.00
C LEU A 397 -4.39 11.88 -20.06
N VAL A 398 -3.61 12.08 -18.97
CA VAL A 398 -3.82 13.20 -18.04
C VAL A 398 -3.74 14.54 -18.76
N LYS A 399 -4.76 15.37 -18.59
CA LYS A 399 -4.79 16.77 -19.08
C LYS A 399 -4.77 17.72 -17.91
N THR A 400 -4.12 18.86 -18.09
CA THR A 400 -4.00 19.90 -17.05
C THR A 400 -5.35 20.36 -16.49
N PRO A 401 -6.42 20.59 -17.30
CA PRO A 401 -7.72 20.97 -16.75
C PRO A 401 -8.36 19.91 -15.85
N ASP A 402 -8.22 18.61 -16.20
CA ASP A 402 -8.75 17.51 -15.39
C ASP A 402 -8.01 17.41 -14.06
N LEU A 403 -6.70 17.61 -14.10
CA LEU A 403 -5.84 17.63 -12.91
C LEU A 403 -6.24 18.77 -11.96
N ASN A 404 -6.41 20.00 -12.49
CA ASN A 404 -6.83 21.17 -11.72
C ASN A 404 -8.22 20.95 -11.09
N LYS A 405 -9.16 20.41 -11.85
CA LYS A 405 -10.49 20.08 -11.36
C LYS A 405 -10.44 19.06 -10.22
N THR A 406 -9.65 18.00 -10.38
CA THR A 406 -9.49 16.95 -9.37
C THR A 406 -8.81 17.48 -8.12
N PHE A 407 -7.73 18.25 -8.26
CA PHE A 407 -7.06 18.88 -7.13
C PHE A 407 -8.03 19.77 -6.33
N ASN A 408 -8.77 20.67 -6.99
CA ASN A 408 -9.75 21.55 -6.34
C ASN A 408 -10.90 20.79 -5.67
N LYS A 409 -11.30 19.64 -6.23
CA LYS A 409 -12.37 18.80 -5.67
C LYS A 409 -11.98 18.19 -4.32
N TYR A 410 -10.74 17.75 -4.15
CA TYR A 410 -10.30 17.02 -2.97
C TYR A 410 -9.43 17.84 -2.00
N MET A 411 -8.76 18.88 -2.47
CA MET A 411 -7.97 19.77 -1.62
C MET A 411 -8.88 20.76 -0.90
N LYS A 412 -9.56 20.30 0.15
CA LYS A 412 -10.58 21.09 0.88
C LYS A 412 -10.27 21.18 2.37
N THR A 413 -10.61 20.15 3.12
CA THR A 413 -10.51 20.11 4.58
C THR A 413 -9.21 19.44 4.99
N ILE A 414 -8.44 20.08 5.84
CA ILE A 414 -7.19 19.55 6.36
C ILE A 414 -7.33 19.29 7.87
N ASP A 415 -7.05 18.08 8.27
CA ASP A 415 -6.81 17.72 9.67
C ASP A 415 -5.35 17.94 9.99
N TRP A 416 -5.08 18.93 10.85
CA TRP A 416 -3.73 19.28 11.24
C TRP A 416 -3.32 18.57 12.52
N THR A 417 -2.13 17.99 12.52
CA THR A 417 -1.46 17.44 13.70
C THR A 417 -0.08 18.08 13.80
N TYR A 418 0.21 18.57 14.98
CA TYR A 418 1.49 19.19 15.33
C TYR A 418 2.13 18.47 16.51
N LEU A 419 3.43 18.24 16.41
CA LEU A 419 4.26 17.70 17.50
C LEU A 419 5.53 18.54 17.63
N GLY A 420 5.67 19.28 18.70
CA GLY A 420 6.78 20.20 18.94
C GLY A 420 6.49 21.14 20.08
N LYS A 421 7.25 22.22 20.21
CA LYS A 421 7.02 23.24 21.25
C LYS A 421 5.74 24.00 20.97
N GLU A 422 4.76 23.94 21.87
CA GLU A 422 3.45 24.56 21.66
C GLU A 422 3.51 26.10 21.60
N ASP A 423 4.51 26.74 22.25
CA ASP A 423 4.73 28.18 22.18
C ASP A 423 5.15 28.70 20.81
N LYS A 424 5.50 27.79 19.89
CA LYS A 424 5.90 28.11 18.50
C LYS A 424 4.74 28.25 17.55
N VAL A 425 3.52 27.87 17.94
CA VAL A 425 2.32 27.91 17.10
C VAL A 425 1.10 28.37 17.87
N ALA A 426 0.11 28.93 17.17
CA ALA A 426 -1.24 29.17 17.66
C ALA A 426 -2.24 28.40 16.78
N LYS A 427 -3.46 28.16 17.25
CA LYS A 427 -4.50 27.47 16.44
C LYS A 427 -4.78 28.20 15.13
N GLU A 428 -4.67 29.51 15.12
CA GLU A 428 -4.90 30.37 13.97
C GLU A 428 -3.86 30.22 12.87
N ASP A 429 -2.68 29.66 13.19
CA ASP A 429 -1.63 29.36 12.22
C ASP A 429 -2.02 28.16 11.32
N PHE A 430 -2.88 27.26 11.81
CA PHE A 430 -3.38 26.07 11.10
C PHE A 430 -4.60 26.41 10.22
N LYS A 431 -4.34 27.22 9.21
CA LYS A 431 -5.39 27.73 8.32
C LYS A 431 -6.03 26.60 7.52
N GLN A 432 -7.33 26.72 7.33
CA GLN A 432 -8.04 25.94 6.35
C GLN A 432 -7.86 26.58 4.95
N LEU A 433 -8.04 25.76 3.94
CA LEU A 433 -7.93 26.21 2.55
C LEU A 433 -9.11 27.09 2.17
N ALA A 434 -8.85 28.11 1.38
CA ALA A 434 -9.92 28.97 0.86
C ALA A 434 -10.92 28.15 0.02
N PRO A 435 -12.23 28.48 0.07
CA PRO A 435 -13.20 27.93 -0.87
C PRO A 435 -12.76 28.16 -2.31
N SER A 436 -13.11 27.24 -3.22
CA SER A 436 -12.70 27.30 -4.63
C SER A 436 -13.22 28.54 -5.40
N ASP A 437 -14.22 29.24 -4.85
CA ASP A 437 -14.90 30.35 -5.52
C ASP A 437 -14.50 31.75 -4.96
N GLU A 438 -13.62 31.78 -3.96
CA GLU A 438 -13.20 33.04 -3.35
C GLU A 438 -12.01 33.65 -4.11
N LYS A 439 -12.14 34.88 -4.60
CA LYS A 439 -11.01 35.66 -5.17
C LYS A 439 -10.04 36.00 -4.05
N LEU A 440 -9.02 35.20 -3.86
CA LEU A 440 -7.98 35.47 -2.87
C LEU A 440 -7.15 36.70 -3.24
N PRO A 441 -6.78 37.54 -2.25
CA PRO A 441 -5.85 38.64 -2.50
C PRO A 441 -4.51 38.07 -3.00
N VAL A 442 -3.95 38.76 -3.99
CA VAL A 442 -2.62 38.40 -4.54
C VAL A 442 -1.59 38.70 -3.46
N SER A 443 -1.14 37.70 -2.72
CA SER A 443 0.02 37.85 -1.86
C SER A 443 1.27 38.01 -2.74
N ASP A 444 2.15 38.94 -2.34
CA ASP A 444 3.35 39.37 -3.07
C ASP A 444 4.43 38.25 -3.20
N LEU A 445 4.12 37.16 -3.86
CA LEU A 445 5.13 36.18 -4.27
C LEU A 445 6.11 36.72 -5.34
N LYS A 446 5.89 37.96 -5.80
CA LYS A 446 6.71 38.57 -6.87
C LYS A 446 7.85 39.47 -6.40
N LYS A 447 8.10 39.66 -5.11
CA LYS A 447 9.20 40.52 -4.64
C LYS A 447 10.28 39.76 -3.90
N THR A 448 11.04 38.96 -4.61
CA THR A 448 12.46 38.77 -4.27
C THR A 448 13.24 38.73 -5.58
N LYS A 449 13.40 39.89 -6.22
CA LYS A 449 14.45 40.09 -7.20
C LYS A 449 15.75 40.24 -6.41
N ARG A 450 16.69 39.42 -6.77
CA ARG A 450 18.16 39.53 -6.67
C ARG A 450 18.69 40.77 -5.92
N GLN A 451 19.36 40.54 -4.82
CA GLN A 451 20.65 41.15 -4.53
C GLN A 451 21.69 40.07 -4.31
#